data_a2f91a20fca599bbc5f94f28cfeeeb96
#
_entry.id   a2f91a20fca599bbc5f94f28cfeeeb96
#
_cell.length_a   1.000
_cell.length_b   1.000
_cell.length_c   1.000
_cell.angle_alpha   90.00
_cell.angle_beta   90.00
_cell.angle_gamma   90.00
#
_symmetry.space_group_name_H-M   'P 1'
#
loop_
_entity.id
_entity.type
_entity.pdbx_description
1 polymer ?
#
loop_
_entity_poly.entity_id
_entity_poly.type
_entity_poly.pdbx_seq_one_letter_code
_entity_poly.pdbx_strand_id
1 'polypeptide(L)'
;DMHKSKGNAIWFEDAAEKMGVDAMRWQFARQNPAANLNFGFGTADEVRRQFLIPLWNVYSFFVTYANIDEFDPRAEIPLISERTELDRWILSELNSLTKEVTRALESFEPENVTREVEQFTEYLSNWYIRRSRRRFWKSGLLSDSSEDSNHDKLSAYSTLYETLVTLTKLLAPVVPFITASIYQNLVTSQAL
;
A
#
# COMPACT_ATOMS: atom_id res chain seq x y z
N ASP A 1 -7.91 20.08 26.11
CA ASP A 1 -6.84 19.23 26.62
C ASP A 1 -7.41 17.95 27.22
N MET A 2 -6.80 16.82 26.90
CA MET A 2 -7.17 15.51 27.41
C MET A 2 -6.54 15.29 28.79
N HIS A 3 -7.38 15.03 29.81
CA HIS A 3 -6.93 14.80 31.19
C HIS A 3 -7.69 13.62 31.80
N LYS A 4 -6.97 12.73 32.50
CA LYS A 4 -7.58 11.60 33.23
C LYS A 4 -8.64 12.09 34.26
N SER A 5 -8.35 13.17 34.99
CA SER A 5 -9.26 13.73 35.99
C SER A 5 -10.56 14.33 35.42
N LYS A 6 -10.59 14.61 34.10
CA LYS A 6 -11.78 15.16 33.43
C LYS A 6 -12.60 14.04 32.73
N GLY A 7 -12.17 12.78 32.82
CA GLY A 7 -12.86 11.65 32.20
C GLY A 7 -12.84 11.64 30.66
N ASN A 8 -12.03 12.49 30.03
CA ASN A 8 -11.92 12.59 28.58
C ASN A 8 -10.62 11.98 28.02
N ALA A 9 -9.87 11.25 28.86
CA ALA A 9 -8.69 10.50 28.40
C ALA A 9 -9.11 9.22 27.67
N ILE A 10 -8.50 8.97 26.51
CA ILE A 10 -8.64 7.71 25.80
C ILE A 10 -7.51 6.81 26.28
N TRP A 11 -7.86 5.65 26.82
CA TRP A 11 -6.89 4.65 27.25
C TRP A 11 -6.30 3.90 26.06
N PHE A 12 -5.05 3.46 26.19
CA PHE A 12 -4.34 2.78 25.09
C PHE A 12 -5.08 1.52 24.63
N GLU A 13 -5.55 0.72 25.56
CA GLU A 13 -6.26 -0.54 25.28
C GLU A 13 -7.54 -0.27 24.47
N ASP A 14 -8.33 0.71 24.87
CA ASP A 14 -9.55 1.13 24.15
C ASP A 14 -9.22 1.67 22.76
N ALA A 15 -8.16 2.46 22.65
CA ALA A 15 -7.72 3.01 21.38
C ALA A 15 -7.21 1.90 20.44
N ALA A 16 -6.37 0.98 20.95
CA ALA A 16 -5.83 -0.13 20.20
C ALA A 16 -6.92 -1.05 19.65
N GLU A 17 -7.94 -1.36 20.47
CA GLU A 17 -9.06 -2.21 20.05
C GLU A 17 -9.98 -1.53 19.04
N LYS A 18 -10.36 -0.27 19.29
CA LYS A 18 -11.38 0.44 18.49
C LYS A 18 -10.81 1.13 17.26
N MET A 19 -9.62 1.72 17.36
CA MET A 19 -8.97 2.43 16.25
C MET A 19 -8.08 1.50 15.42
N GLY A 20 -7.42 0.53 16.06
CA GLY A 20 -6.33 -0.25 15.51
C GLY A 20 -4.98 0.46 15.65
N VAL A 21 -3.95 -0.31 16.00
CA VAL A 21 -2.62 0.24 16.32
C VAL A 21 -1.97 0.94 15.12
N ASP A 22 -2.10 0.41 13.91
CA ASP A 22 -1.56 1.04 12.70
C ASP A 22 -2.23 2.39 12.41
N ALA A 23 -3.55 2.53 12.64
CA ALA A 23 -4.24 3.80 12.49
C ALA A 23 -3.72 4.85 13.50
N MET A 24 -3.48 4.42 14.75
CA MET A 24 -2.89 5.28 15.77
C MET A 24 -1.47 5.73 15.38
N ARG A 25 -0.63 4.79 14.95
CA ARG A 25 0.74 5.08 14.53
C ARG A 25 0.78 6.04 13.34
N TRP A 26 -0.08 5.82 12.35
CA TRP A 26 -0.22 6.72 11.20
C TRP A 26 -0.66 8.12 11.60
N GLN A 27 -1.64 8.21 12.51
CA GLN A 27 -2.12 9.48 13.03
C GLN A 27 -1.00 10.28 13.71
N PHE A 28 -0.16 9.62 14.52
CA PHE A 28 1.01 10.26 15.14
C PHE A 28 2.07 10.67 14.11
N ALA A 29 2.37 9.81 13.13
CA ALA A 29 3.35 10.11 12.10
C ALA A 29 2.92 11.25 11.17
N ARG A 30 1.60 11.42 10.96
CA ARG A 30 1.02 12.46 10.08
C ARG A 30 1.11 13.89 10.66
N GLN A 31 1.46 14.01 11.92
CA GLN A 31 1.42 15.29 12.63
C GLN A 31 2.81 15.78 12.97
N ASN A 32 2.97 17.12 12.94
CA ASN A 32 4.17 17.74 13.47
C ASN A 32 4.22 17.52 14.99
N PRO A 33 5.28 16.88 15.52
CA PRO A 33 5.38 16.56 16.95
C PRO A 33 5.46 17.80 17.85
N ALA A 34 5.79 18.97 17.32
CA ALA A 34 5.80 20.24 18.04
C ALA A 34 4.42 20.90 18.15
N ALA A 35 3.41 20.39 17.41
CA ALA A 35 2.05 20.91 17.40
C ALA A 35 1.11 20.08 18.29
N ASN A 36 -0.04 20.65 18.65
CA ASN A 36 -1.08 19.92 19.34
C ASN A 36 -1.72 18.87 18.44
N LEU A 37 -1.74 17.62 18.90
CA LEU A 37 -2.37 16.51 18.19
C LEU A 37 -3.87 16.45 18.56
N ASN A 38 -4.72 16.48 17.56
CA ASN A 38 -6.13 16.13 17.71
C ASN A 38 -6.30 14.61 17.65
N PHE A 39 -6.20 13.94 18.80
CA PHE A 39 -6.30 12.48 18.92
C PHE A 39 -7.72 12.06 19.26
N GLY A 40 -8.30 11.13 18.49
CA GLY A 40 -9.65 10.64 18.74
C GLY A 40 -10.12 9.61 17.72
N PHE A 41 -11.26 8.97 18.00
CA PHE A 41 -11.83 7.93 17.13
C PHE A 41 -12.18 8.46 15.73
N GLY A 42 -12.69 9.69 15.64
CA GLY A 42 -13.05 10.30 14.36
C GLY A 42 -11.85 10.54 13.46
N THR A 43 -10.73 11.01 14.00
CA THR A 43 -9.49 11.22 13.25
C THR A 43 -8.84 9.90 12.85
N ALA A 44 -8.95 8.84 13.67
CA ALA A 44 -8.51 7.51 13.32
C ALA A 44 -9.35 6.89 12.18
N ASP A 45 -10.66 7.12 12.19
CA ASP A 45 -11.55 6.70 11.11
C ASP A 45 -11.24 7.41 9.79
N GLU A 46 -10.82 8.66 9.86
CA GLU A 46 -10.36 9.42 8.70
C GLU A 46 -9.09 8.79 8.10
N VAL A 47 -8.09 8.48 8.92
CA VAL A 47 -6.87 7.78 8.50
C VAL A 47 -7.20 6.44 7.84
N ARG A 48 -8.08 5.65 8.44
CA ARG A 48 -8.51 4.38 7.86
C ARG A 48 -9.11 4.55 6.47
N ARG A 49 -10.02 5.52 6.29
CA ARG A 49 -10.70 5.78 5.01
C ARG A 49 -9.78 6.35 3.96
N GLN A 50 -8.85 7.23 4.35
CA GLN A 50 -7.98 7.93 3.39
C GLN A 50 -6.78 7.08 2.96
N PHE A 51 -6.29 6.20 3.82
CA PHE A 51 -5.05 5.47 3.57
C PHE A 51 -5.16 3.95 3.72
N LEU A 52 -5.50 3.44 4.92
CA LEU A 52 -5.40 1.99 5.19
C LEU A 52 -6.38 1.16 4.36
N ILE A 53 -7.63 1.61 4.21
CA ILE A 53 -8.64 0.92 3.39
C ILE A 53 -8.27 0.95 1.90
N PRO A 54 -7.89 2.08 1.29
CA PRO A 54 -7.38 2.10 -0.08
C PRO A 54 -6.21 1.16 -0.31
N LEU A 55 -5.20 1.16 0.56
CA LEU A 55 -4.07 0.24 0.47
C LEU A 55 -4.51 -1.22 0.54
N TRP A 56 -5.36 -1.56 1.52
CA TRP A 56 -5.92 -2.90 1.65
C TRP A 56 -6.74 -3.32 0.43
N ASN A 57 -7.52 -2.42 -0.15
CA ASN A 57 -8.32 -2.71 -1.35
C ASN A 57 -7.43 -3.00 -2.57
N VAL A 58 -6.32 -2.28 -2.73
CA VAL A 58 -5.33 -2.58 -3.78
C VAL A 58 -4.71 -3.96 -3.59
N TYR A 59 -4.31 -4.27 -2.36
CA TYR A 59 -3.78 -5.58 -2.00
C TYR A 59 -4.80 -6.70 -2.23
N SER A 60 -6.04 -6.55 -1.75
CA SER A 60 -7.11 -7.53 -1.94
C SER A 60 -7.45 -7.75 -3.41
N PHE A 61 -7.46 -6.67 -4.20
CA PHE A 61 -7.62 -6.75 -5.65
C PHE A 61 -6.52 -7.61 -6.27
N PHE A 62 -5.26 -7.33 -5.93
CA PHE A 62 -4.13 -8.10 -6.45
C PHE A 62 -4.26 -9.59 -6.10
N VAL A 63 -4.42 -9.93 -4.81
CA VAL A 63 -4.48 -11.33 -4.34
C VAL A 63 -5.65 -12.08 -4.98
N THR A 64 -6.82 -11.44 -5.09
CA THR A 64 -8.00 -12.07 -5.69
C THR A 64 -7.72 -12.53 -7.13
N TYR A 65 -7.19 -11.65 -7.96
CA TYR A 65 -6.92 -11.98 -9.36
C TYR A 65 -5.66 -12.83 -9.54
N ALA A 66 -4.62 -12.61 -8.75
CA ALA A 66 -3.41 -13.44 -8.76
C ALA A 66 -3.72 -14.90 -8.45
N ASN A 67 -4.61 -15.17 -7.51
CA ASN A 67 -5.05 -16.54 -7.19
C ASN A 67 -5.90 -17.16 -8.30
N ILE A 68 -6.79 -16.39 -8.94
CA ILE A 68 -7.62 -16.87 -10.06
C ILE A 68 -6.76 -17.24 -11.28
N ASP A 69 -5.75 -16.43 -11.55
CA ASP A 69 -4.89 -16.57 -12.72
C ASP A 69 -3.61 -17.38 -12.44
N GLU A 70 -3.46 -17.91 -11.21
CA GLU A 70 -2.29 -18.68 -10.76
C GLU A 70 -0.96 -17.95 -11.03
N PHE A 71 -0.93 -16.64 -10.78
CA PHE A 71 0.26 -15.81 -10.96
C PHE A 71 1.40 -16.25 -10.04
N ASP A 72 2.54 -16.64 -10.60
CA ASP A 72 3.77 -16.93 -9.87
C ASP A 72 4.78 -15.78 -10.05
N PRO A 73 5.08 -15.01 -8.99
CA PRO A 73 6.05 -13.90 -9.07
C PRO A 73 7.51 -14.37 -9.30
N ARG A 74 7.78 -15.68 -9.23
CA ARG A 74 9.11 -16.28 -9.47
C ARG A 74 9.29 -16.70 -10.93
N ALA A 75 8.21 -16.74 -11.71
CA ALA A 75 8.26 -17.01 -13.14
C ALA A 75 8.99 -15.89 -13.89
N GLU A 76 9.33 -16.16 -15.15
CA GLU A 76 9.88 -15.12 -16.02
C GLU A 76 8.87 -13.99 -16.22
N ILE A 77 9.29 -12.76 -15.89
CA ILE A 77 8.46 -11.57 -15.96
C ILE A 77 8.96 -10.63 -17.08
N PRO A 78 8.07 -9.89 -17.75
CA PRO A 78 8.44 -8.92 -18.76
C PRO A 78 9.42 -7.86 -18.25
N LEU A 79 10.40 -7.51 -19.06
CA LEU A 79 11.31 -6.42 -18.76
C LEU A 79 10.54 -5.11 -18.61
N ILE A 80 11.01 -4.21 -17.73
CA ILE A 80 10.34 -2.91 -17.50
C ILE A 80 10.20 -2.12 -18.81
N SER A 81 11.19 -2.20 -19.71
CA SER A 81 11.15 -1.54 -21.02
C SER A 81 10.05 -2.05 -21.95
N GLU A 82 9.59 -3.28 -21.75
CA GLU A 82 8.56 -3.94 -22.56
C GLU A 82 7.15 -3.74 -22.00
N ARG A 83 7.05 -3.28 -20.74
CA ARG A 83 5.77 -3.00 -20.09
C ARG A 83 5.13 -1.72 -20.64
N THR A 84 3.83 -1.59 -20.44
CA THR A 84 3.07 -0.41 -20.91
C THR A 84 3.59 0.90 -20.29
N GLU A 85 3.27 2.02 -20.92
CA GLU A 85 3.60 3.33 -20.37
C GLU A 85 3.01 3.55 -18.97
N LEU A 86 1.80 3.03 -18.73
CA LEU A 86 1.14 3.11 -17.44
C LEU A 86 1.89 2.32 -16.35
N ASP A 87 2.43 1.15 -16.69
CA ASP A 87 3.24 0.35 -15.77
C ASP A 87 4.56 1.07 -15.45
N ARG A 88 5.23 1.57 -16.48
CA ARG A 88 6.48 2.33 -16.31
C ARG A 88 6.28 3.61 -15.52
N TRP A 89 5.15 4.30 -15.73
CA TRP A 89 4.81 5.49 -14.97
C TRP A 89 4.66 5.19 -13.48
N ILE A 90 3.85 4.20 -13.09
CA ILE A 90 3.66 3.90 -11.65
C ILE A 90 4.95 3.42 -10.98
N LEU A 91 5.81 2.68 -11.70
CA LEU A 91 7.13 2.29 -11.20
C LEU A 91 8.07 3.49 -11.04
N SER A 92 7.99 4.48 -11.92
CA SER A 92 8.73 5.74 -11.79
C SER A 92 8.27 6.54 -10.57
N GLU A 93 6.95 6.63 -10.36
CA GLU A 93 6.38 7.25 -9.15
C GLU A 93 6.82 6.51 -7.88
N LEU A 94 6.84 5.16 -7.92
CA LEU A 94 7.32 4.34 -6.82
C LEU A 94 8.79 4.59 -6.47
N ASN A 95 9.63 4.73 -7.47
CA ASN A 95 11.05 5.05 -7.27
C ASN A 95 11.23 6.45 -6.67
N SER A 96 10.44 7.42 -7.14
CA SER A 96 10.42 8.78 -6.58
C SER A 96 9.95 8.76 -5.13
N LEU A 97 8.87 8.04 -4.83
CA LEU A 97 8.39 7.83 -3.47
C LEU A 97 9.47 7.19 -2.57
N THR A 98 10.14 6.13 -3.07
CA THR A 98 11.20 5.44 -2.31
C THR A 98 12.30 6.41 -1.90
N LYS A 99 12.74 7.26 -2.82
CA LYS A 99 13.76 8.29 -2.55
C LYS A 99 13.29 9.29 -1.49
N GLU A 100 12.07 9.84 -1.64
CA GLU A 100 11.56 10.86 -0.73
C GLU A 100 11.24 10.29 0.66
N VAL A 101 10.68 9.09 0.75
CA VAL A 101 10.42 8.41 2.03
C VAL A 101 11.72 8.11 2.76
N THR A 102 12.74 7.60 2.05
CA THR A 102 14.06 7.34 2.64
C THR A 102 14.65 8.64 3.19
N ARG A 103 14.67 9.71 2.40
CA ARG A 103 15.16 11.02 2.82
C ARG A 103 14.40 11.54 4.06
N ALA A 104 13.08 11.46 4.04
CA ALA A 104 12.24 11.96 5.12
C ALA A 104 12.45 11.17 6.43
N LEU A 105 12.62 9.83 6.35
CA LEU A 105 12.93 9.02 7.53
C LEU A 105 14.33 9.32 8.09
N GLU A 106 15.34 9.48 7.24
CA GLU A 106 16.70 9.88 7.65
C GLU A 106 16.72 11.27 8.30
N SER A 107 15.82 12.16 7.87
CA SER A 107 15.69 13.52 8.42
C SER A 107 14.74 13.61 9.62
N PHE A 108 14.17 12.50 10.09
CA PHE A 108 13.18 12.47 11.16
C PHE A 108 11.92 13.32 10.85
N GLU A 109 11.46 13.29 9.60
CA GLU A 109 10.29 14.04 9.09
C GLU A 109 9.11 13.08 8.78
N PRO A 110 8.49 12.41 9.75
CA PRO A 110 7.47 11.40 9.50
C PRO A 110 6.21 11.96 8.83
N GLU A 111 5.89 13.24 9.02
CA GLU A 111 4.77 13.91 8.35
C GLU A 111 4.95 13.97 6.82
N ASN A 112 6.19 14.12 6.36
CA ASN A 112 6.50 14.10 4.94
C ASN A 112 6.34 12.68 4.37
N VAL A 113 6.73 11.64 5.14
CA VAL A 113 6.50 10.24 4.76
C VAL A 113 5.02 9.97 4.51
N THR A 114 4.17 10.36 5.46
CA THR A 114 2.72 10.08 5.35
C THR A 114 2.08 10.82 4.18
N ARG A 115 2.45 12.07 3.95
CA ARG A 115 1.93 12.87 2.84
C ARG A 115 2.29 12.24 1.48
N GLU A 116 3.55 11.89 1.25
CA GLU A 116 4.00 11.29 0.00
C GLU A 116 3.36 9.93 -0.25
N VAL A 117 3.21 9.12 0.81
CA VAL A 117 2.57 7.80 0.71
C VAL A 117 1.07 7.92 0.44
N GLU A 118 0.36 8.84 1.08
CA GLU A 118 -1.06 9.08 0.81
C GLU A 118 -1.29 9.48 -0.65
N GLN A 119 -0.47 10.39 -1.17
CA GLN A 119 -0.51 10.81 -2.57
C GLN A 119 -0.24 9.64 -3.54
N PHE A 120 0.79 8.83 -3.26
CA PHE A 120 1.09 7.67 -4.08
C PHE A 120 -0.03 6.62 -4.03
N THR A 121 -0.63 6.39 -2.86
CA THR A 121 -1.76 5.46 -2.71
C THR A 121 -2.97 5.90 -3.54
N GLU A 122 -3.20 7.21 -3.64
CA GLU A 122 -4.21 7.78 -4.54
C GLU A 122 -3.89 7.49 -6.01
N TYR A 123 -2.66 7.73 -6.46
CA TYR A 123 -2.21 7.41 -7.82
C TYR A 123 -2.37 5.91 -8.11
N LEU A 124 -1.97 5.05 -7.18
CA LEU A 124 -2.05 3.61 -7.33
C LEU A 124 -3.51 3.14 -7.42
N SER A 125 -4.37 3.55 -6.50
CA SER A 125 -5.77 3.11 -6.41
C SER A 125 -6.65 3.75 -7.49
N ASN A 126 -6.64 5.09 -7.58
CA ASN A 126 -7.60 5.84 -8.38
C ASN A 126 -7.18 6.01 -9.84
N TRP A 127 -5.89 5.82 -10.14
CA TRP A 127 -5.40 5.97 -11.50
C TRP A 127 -4.89 4.64 -12.05
N TYR A 128 -3.83 4.06 -11.48
CA TYR A 128 -3.24 2.83 -12.00
C TYR A 128 -4.21 1.65 -12.01
N ILE A 129 -4.75 1.26 -10.85
CA ILE A 129 -5.69 0.14 -10.74
C ILE A 129 -6.93 0.37 -11.58
N ARG A 130 -7.53 1.55 -11.49
CA ARG A 130 -8.76 1.86 -12.22
C ARG A 130 -8.61 1.71 -13.74
N ARG A 131 -7.47 2.12 -14.30
CA ARG A 131 -7.19 2.02 -15.74
C ARG A 131 -6.72 0.62 -16.15
N SER A 132 -6.09 -0.12 -15.24
CA SER A 132 -5.57 -1.46 -15.51
C SER A 132 -6.58 -2.58 -15.30
N ARG A 133 -7.77 -2.32 -14.71
CA ARG A 133 -8.75 -3.37 -14.35
C ARG A 133 -9.04 -4.35 -15.47
N ARG A 134 -9.20 -3.87 -16.71
CA ARG A 134 -9.51 -4.72 -17.87
C ARG A 134 -8.41 -5.73 -18.18
N ARG A 135 -7.15 -5.43 -17.84
CA ARG A 135 -6.00 -6.32 -18.03
C ARG A 135 -6.10 -7.54 -17.12
N PHE A 136 -6.56 -7.34 -15.87
CA PHE A 136 -6.78 -8.41 -14.90
C PHE A 136 -8.05 -9.24 -15.19
N TRP A 137 -9.06 -8.66 -15.83
CA TRP A 137 -10.34 -9.32 -16.13
C TRP A 137 -10.34 -10.15 -17.42
N LYS A 138 -9.35 -10.01 -18.26
CA LYS A 138 -9.22 -10.85 -19.46
C LYS A 138 -9.06 -12.32 -19.05
N SER A 139 -9.33 -13.25 -19.98
CA SER A 139 -9.14 -14.70 -19.78
C SER A 139 -7.79 -15.02 -19.14
N GLY A 140 -7.76 -16.04 -18.28
CA GLY A 140 -6.60 -16.38 -17.45
C GLY A 140 -5.29 -16.54 -18.21
N LEU A 141 -4.15 -16.45 -17.52
CA LEU A 141 -2.80 -16.65 -18.09
C LEU A 141 -2.62 -18.03 -18.73
N LEU A 142 -3.44 -19.00 -18.32
CA LEU A 142 -3.40 -20.40 -18.82
C LEU A 142 -4.37 -20.66 -19.98
N SER A 143 -5.16 -19.67 -20.42
CA SER A 143 -6.11 -19.85 -21.53
C SER A 143 -5.45 -19.57 -22.89
N ASP A 144 -6.04 -20.07 -23.98
CA ASP A 144 -5.64 -19.86 -25.40
C ASP A 144 -5.70 -18.38 -25.86
N SER A 145 -5.38 -17.43 -24.96
CA SER A 145 -5.27 -16.01 -25.29
C SER A 145 -4.00 -15.76 -26.11
N SER A 146 -4.00 -14.73 -26.95
CA SER A 146 -2.83 -14.37 -27.74
C SER A 146 -1.61 -14.07 -26.85
N GLU A 147 -0.39 -14.36 -27.32
CA GLU A 147 0.86 -14.06 -26.59
C GLU A 147 0.93 -12.61 -26.12
N ASP A 148 0.52 -11.65 -26.94
CA ASP A 148 0.47 -10.23 -26.60
C ASP A 148 -0.47 -9.93 -25.41
N SER A 149 -1.62 -10.62 -25.34
CA SER A 149 -2.58 -10.46 -24.23
C SER A 149 -2.02 -11.01 -22.92
N ASN A 150 -1.32 -12.15 -22.99
CA ASN A 150 -0.69 -12.76 -21.82
C ASN A 150 0.49 -11.92 -21.33
N HIS A 151 1.30 -11.40 -22.25
CA HIS A 151 2.41 -10.51 -21.93
C HIS A 151 1.93 -9.21 -21.24
N ASP A 152 0.88 -8.57 -21.75
CA ASP A 152 0.28 -7.38 -21.14
C ASP A 152 -0.28 -7.66 -19.74
N LYS A 153 -0.98 -8.79 -19.58
CA LYS A 153 -1.53 -9.21 -18.29
C LYS A 153 -0.43 -9.52 -17.28
N LEU A 154 0.59 -10.25 -17.68
CA LEU A 154 1.76 -10.56 -16.85
C LEU A 154 2.52 -9.29 -16.43
N SER A 155 2.66 -8.33 -17.35
CA SER A 155 3.23 -7.00 -17.05
C SER A 155 2.47 -6.28 -15.97
N ALA A 156 1.11 -6.33 -16.00
CA ALA A 156 0.28 -5.72 -14.98
C ALA A 156 0.45 -6.38 -13.60
N TYR A 157 0.47 -7.72 -13.55
CA TYR A 157 0.70 -8.45 -12.31
C TYR A 157 2.07 -8.17 -11.73
N SER A 158 3.12 -8.27 -12.53
CA SER A 158 4.49 -8.03 -12.09
C SER A 158 4.67 -6.62 -11.54
N THR A 159 4.12 -5.62 -12.23
CA THR A 159 4.17 -4.22 -11.79
C THR A 159 3.45 -4.01 -10.46
N LEU A 160 2.25 -4.57 -10.30
CA LEU A 160 1.49 -4.41 -9.07
C LEU A 160 2.13 -5.18 -7.90
N TYR A 161 2.68 -6.37 -8.15
CA TYR A 161 3.44 -7.15 -7.17
C TYR A 161 4.66 -6.36 -6.66
N GLU A 162 5.51 -5.87 -7.57
CA GLU A 162 6.69 -5.06 -7.24
C GLU A 162 6.31 -3.83 -6.42
N THR A 163 5.20 -3.17 -6.81
CA THR A 163 4.69 -1.99 -6.11
C THR A 163 4.25 -2.33 -4.69
N LEU A 164 3.46 -3.37 -4.49
CA LEU A 164 2.98 -3.77 -3.17
C LEU A 164 4.12 -4.23 -2.26
N VAL A 165 5.06 -5.03 -2.77
CA VAL A 165 6.22 -5.49 -1.98
C VAL A 165 7.10 -4.31 -1.57
N THR A 166 7.34 -3.35 -2.45
CA THR A 166 8.12 -2.16 -2.13
C THR A 166 7.42 -1.28 -1.11
N LEU A 167 6.11 -1.03 -1.27
CA LEU A 167 5.32 -0.28 -0.31
C LEU A 167 5.35 -0.89 1.09
N THR A 168 5.23 -2.21 1.21
CA THR A 168 5.29 -2.88 2.53
C THR A 168 6.63 -2.64 3.22
N LYS A 169 7.73 -2.65 2.48
CA LYS A 169 9.07 -2.37 3.03
C LYS A 169 9.20 -0.91 3.48
N LEU A 170 8.76 0.04 2.65
CA LEU A 170 8.81 1.46 2.96
C LEU A 170 7.95 1.84 4.18
N LEU A 171 6.79 1.20 4.31
CA LEU A 171 5.80 1.49 5.34
C LEU A 171 6.02 0.74 6.66
N ALA A 172 6.85 -0.30 6.67
CA ALA A 172 7.09 -1.13 7.86
C ALA A 172 7.48 -0.33 9.11
N PRO A 173 8.30 0.74 9.07
CA PRO A 173 8.61 1.54 10.24
C PRO A 173 7.39 2.27 10.84
N VAL A 174 6.40 2.61 10.02
CA VAL A 174 5.24 3.42 10.44
C VAL A 174 4.03 2.55 10.77
N VAL A 175 3.66 1.61 9.90
CA VAL A 175 2.47 0.73 10.04
C VAL A 175 2.85 -0.76 9.95
N PRO A 176 3.56 -1.27 10.97
CA PRO A 176 4.20 -2.59 10.91
C PRO A 176 3.22 -3.76 10.79
N PHE A 177 2.00 -3.66 11.36
CA PHE A 177 1.11 -4.83 11.42
C PHE A 177 0.47 -5.13 10.07
N ILE A 178 -0.08 -4.14 9.39
CA ILE A 178 -0.65 -4.33 8.04
C ILE A 178 0.44 -4.69 7.03
N THR A 179 1.61 -4.06 7.11
CA THR A 179 2.71 -4.34 6.18
C THR A 179 3.30 -5.72 6.39
N ALA A 180 3.47 -6.18 7.64
CA ALA A 180 3.91 -7.54 7.92
C ALA A 180 2.91 -8.57 7.38
N SER A 181 1.61 -8.36 7.58
CA SER A 181 0.55 -9.25 7.08
C SER A 181 0.59 -9.35 5.55
N ILE A 182 0.67 -8.21 4.86
CA ILE A 182 0.75 -8.18 3.39
C ILE A 182 2.04 -8.84 2.90
N TYR A 183 3.19 -8.50 3.48
CA TYR A 183 4.49 -9.03 3.08
C TYR A 183 4.59 -10.55 3.28
N GLN A 184 4.14 -11.06 4.43
CA GLN A 184 4.12 -12.48 4.70
C GLN A 184 3.30 -13.25 3.68
N ASN A 185 2.15 -12.71 3.29
CA ASN A 185 1.29 -13.34 2.30
C ASN A 185 1.87 -13.27 0.88
N LEU A 186 2.44 -12.14 0.49
CA LEU A 186 2.97 -11.95 -0.87
C LEU A 186 4.33 -12.63 -1.11
N VAL A 187 5.17 -12.70 -0.08
CA VAL A 187 6.57 -13.12 -0.23
C VAL A 187 6.86 -14.42 0.51
N THR A 188 6.50 -14.49 1.80
CA THR A 188 6.91 -15.61 2.66
C THR A 188 6.08 -16.86 2.42
N SER A 189 4.75 -16.74 2.29
CA SER A 189 3.86 -17.89 2.05
C SER A 189 4.04 -18.52 0.66
N GLN A 190 4.60 -17.78 -0.28
CA GLN A 190 4.96 -18.31 -1.62
C GLN A 190 6.35 -18.96 -1.65
N ALA A 191 7.14 -18.81 -0.60
CA ALA A 191 8.47 -19.44 -0.46
C ALA A 191 8.40 -20.87 0.12
N LEU A 192 7.21 -21.33 0.52
CA LEU A 192 6.94 -22.68 0.99
C LEU A 192 6.25 -23.53 -0.09
#